data_aced3d1d0b6b0f93eb29d7da49c95888
#
_entry.id   aced3d1d0b6b0f93eb29d7da49c95888
#
_cell.length_a   1.000
_cell.length_b   1.000
_cell.length_c   1.000
_cell.angle_alpha   90.00
_cell.angle_beta   90.00
_cell.angle_gamma   90.00
#
_symmetry.space_group_name_H-M   'P 1'
#
loop_
_entity.id
_entity.type
_entity.pdbx_description
1 polymer ?
#
loop_
_entity_poly.entity_id
_entity_poly.type
_entity_poly.pdbx_seq_one_letter_code
_entity_poly.pdbx_strand_id
1 'polypeptide(L)'
;MKSRTETEMMNLILSTAREDERVRAVILNGSRANPNVRKDIFQDYDIVYIVREMESFTCDHSWVDVFGERVMMQMPEEKVLPPADGHGRFPYLMQFMDGNRIDLTLIPAEEMDELLEPDSLSVLLLDKDGLIGYLPPASDRDYLIKKPDAQEFADLCNEFWWITMNISKGLWRRELTYAMFMYEQINRNVLITMLEWKVGITDDFTKSAGKAGKYLPDFLHAEVWEQFESTYSDADFNHIWESLFTMCSLFRKTAVEVAEKLGFEYPFEDDKRVTAFLKHVRILPADASSIY
;
A
#
# COMPACT_ATOMS: atom_id res chain seq x y z
N MET A 1 -3.68 -11.90 28.71
CA MET A 1 -2.24 -11.54 28.88
C MET A 1 -2.13 -10.02 28.90
N LYS A 2 -1.25 -9.41 29.67
CA LYS A 2 -1.08 -7.93 29.67
C LYS A 2 -0.20 -7.56 28.48
N SER A 3 -0.65 -6.62 27.65
CA SER A 3 0.15 -6.10 26.55
C SER A 3 1.37 -5.32 27.07
N ARG A 4 2.53 -5.52 26.46
CA ARG A 4 3.74 -4.74 26.73
C ARG A 4 3.57 -3.34 26.15
N THR A 5 4.05 -2.36 26.87
CA THR A 5 4.05 -0.95 26.46
C THR A 5 5.08 -0.68 25.35
N GLU A 6 4.94 0.45 24.66
CA GLU A 6 5.92 0.91 23.66
C GLU A 6 7.34 0.95 24.25
N THR A 7 7.48 1.46 25.49
CA THR A 7 8.77 1.53 26.18
C THR A 7 9.36 0.14 26.46
N GLU A 8 8.53 -0.82 26.91
CA GLU A 8 8.96 -2.19 27.15
C GLU A 8 9.42 -2.88 25.87
N MET A 9 8.67 -2.68 24.77
CA MET A 9 9.02 -3.26 23.46
C MET A 9 10.31 -2.65 22.90
N MET A 10 10.45 -1.31 22.92
CA MET A 10 11.66 -0.64 22.44
C MET A 10 12.90 -1.02 23.28
N ASN A 11 12.75 -1.14 24.61
CA ASN A 11 13.83 -1.60 25.47
C ASN A 11 14.24 -3.03 25.14
N LEU A 12 13.28 -3.92 24.90
CA LEU A 12 13.57 -5.31 24.51
C LEU A 12 14.31 -5.37 23.18
N ILE A 13 13.83 -4.67 22.16
CA ILE A 13 14.46 -4.60 20.83
C ILE A 13 15.91 -4.08 20.96
N LEU A 14 16.11 -2.99 21.70
CA LEU A 14 17.43 -2.38 21.84
C LEU A 14 18.37 -3.16 22.74
N SER A 15 17.88 -3.79 23.83
CA SER A 15 18.75 -4.62 24.69
C SER A 15 19.21 -5.88 23.93
N THR A 16 18.32 -6.55 23.21
CA THR A 16 18.68 -7.69 22.36
C THR A 16 19.79 -7.31 21.38
N ALA A 17 19.64 -6.16 20.70
CA ALA A 17 20.64 -5.69 19.75
C ALA A 17 21.97 -5.29 20.42
N ARG A 18 21.94 -4.69 21.62
CA ARG A 18 23.16 -4.30 22.34
C ARG A 18 23.96 -5.49 22.84
N GLU A 19 23.27 -6.50 23.32
CA GLU A 19 23.87 -7.72 23.90
C GLU A 19 24.42 -8.66 22.83
N ASP A 20 23.85 -8.65 21.61
CA ASP A 20 24.36 -9.47 20.51
C ASP A 20 25.41 -8.70 19.69
N GLU A 21 26.67 -9.15 19.79
CA GLU A 21 27.79 -8.52 19.08
C GLU A 21 27.70 -8.63 17.55
N ARG A 22 26.87 -9.51 17.03
CA ARG A 22 26.63 -9.63 15.59
C ARG A 22 25.75 -8.50 15.06
N VAL A 23 24.90 -7.90 15.92
CA VAL A 23 24.08 -6.72 15.55
C VAL A 23 24.92 -5.46 15.67
N ARG A 24 25.05 -4.71 14.59
CA ARG A 24 25.90 -3.52 14.49
C ARG A 24 25.14 -2.21 14.54
N ALA A 25 23.95 -2.17 13.89
CA ALA A 25 23.09 -1.00 13.96
C ALA A 25 21.60 -1.40 14.03
N VAL A 26 20.77 -0.48 14.51
CA VAL A 26 19.30 -0.64 14.59
C VAL A 26 18.64 0.60 14.05
N ILE A 27 17.72 0.40 13.10
CA ILE A 27 16.89 1.46 12.52
C ILE A 27 15.43 1.13 12.80
N LEU A 28 14.66 2.13 13.18
CA LEU A 28 13.18 2.09 13.23
C LEU A 28 12.64 2.75 11.98
N ASN A 29 11.81 2.06 11.24
CA ASN A 29 11.14 2.54 10.04
C ASN A 29 9.63 2.73 10.25
N GLY A 30 8.97 3.19 9.20
CA GLY A 30 7.52 3.10 9.03
C GLY A 30 6.71 4.02 9.95
N SER A 31 5.52 3.55 10.31
CA SER A 31 4.52 4.39 10.95
C SER A 31 4.90 4.91 12.35
N ARG A 32 5.74 4.17 13.10
CA ARG A 32 6.23 4.63 14.42
C ARG A 32 7.28 5.72 14.31
N ALA A 33 8.00 5.78 13.19
CA ALA A 33 8.95 6.85 12.89
C ALA A 33 8.23 8.12 12.36
N ASN A 34 6.97 8.01 11.91
CA ASN A 34 6.25 9.12 11.30
C ASN A 34 5.65 10.05 12.37
N PRO A 35 6.09 11.33 12.46
CA PRO A 35 5.56 12.29 13.41
C PRO A 35 4.13 12.74 13.11
N ASN A 36 3.65 12.53 11.86
CA ASN A 36 2.37 13.02 11.37
C ASN A 36 1.24 11.99 11.45
N VAL A 37 1.55 10.74 11.85
CA VAL A 37 0.56 9.66 11.93
C VAL A 37 0.02 9.52 13.33
N ARG A 38 -1.31 9.37 13.44
CA ARG A 38 -1.96 9.07 14.72
C ARG A 38 -1.51 7.71 15.23
N LYS A 39 -0.97 7.67 16.45
CA LYS A 39 -0.60 6.42 17.12
C LYS A 39 -1.83 5.63 17.54
N ASP A 40 -1.79 4.31 17.31
CA ASP A 40 -2.81 3.38 17.77
C ASP A 40 -2.21 2.06 18.26
N ILE A 41 -3.07 1.16 18.76
CA ILE A 41 -2.66 -0.12 19.35
C ILE A 41 -2.22 -1.17 18.33
N PHE A 42 -2.42 -0.93 17.04
CA PHE A 42 -2.10 -1.85 15.95
C PHE A 42 -0.84 -1.44 15.17
N GLN A 43 -0.14 -0.37 15.61
CA GLN A 43 1.11 0.00 14.97
C GLN A 43 2.18 -1.06 15.22
N ASP A 44 2.76 -1.57 14.12
CA ASP A 44 3.86 -2.52 14.13
C ASP A 44 5.19 -1.82 14.53
N TYR A 45 6.18 -2.61 14.90
CA TYR A 45 7.56 -2.16 15.06
C TYR A 45 8.34 -2.62 13.82
N ASP A 46 8.49 -1.72 12.84
CA ASP A 46 9.28 -1.94 11.63
C ASP A 46 10.76 -1.72 11.96
N ILE A 47 11.49 -2.78 12.22
CA ILE A 47 12.87 -2.74 12.73
C ILE A 47 13.82 -3.31 11.67
N VAL A 48 14.95 -2.62 11.48
CA VAL A 48 16.06 -3.15 10.71
C VAL A 48 17.24 -3.36 11.65
N TYR A 49 17.82 -4.57 11.65
CA TYR A 49 19.09 -4.87 12.23
C TYR A 49 20.14 -5.00 11.12
N ILE A 50 21.17 -4.17 11.17
CA ILE A 50 22.38 -4.37 10.37
C ILE A 50 23.27 -5.36 11.11
N VAL A 51 23.56 -6.49 10.47
CA VAL A 51 24.19 -7.62 11.14
C VAL A 51 25.46 -8.09 10.43
N ARG A 52 26.39 -8.68 11.20
CA ARG A 52 27.50 -9.48 10.68
C ARG A 52 27.07 -10.95 10.67
N GLU A 53 27.67 -11.75 9.78
CA GLU A 53 27.45 -13.20 9.76
C GLU A 53 25.97 -13.60 9.67
N MET A 54 25.26 -13.11 8.64
CA MET A 54 23.83 -13.37 8.40
C MET A 54 23.44 -14.84 8.63
N GLU A 55 24.24 -15.79 8.11
CA GLU A 55 23.99 -17.23 8.28
C GLU A 55 23.84 -17.66 9.74
N SER A 56 24.54 -17.00 10.67
CA SER A 56 24.47 -17.31 12.09
C SER A 56 23.11 -17.00 12.72
N PHE A 57 22.29 -16.17 12.07
CA PHE A 57 20.91 -15.88 12.46
C PHE A 57 19.90 -16.79 11.76
N THR A 58 20.21 -17.20 10.52
CA THR A 58 19.27 -17.94 9.68
C THR A 58 19.42 -19.47 9.78
N CYS A 59 20.55 -19.96 10.28
CA CYS A 59 20.74 -21.40 10.54
C CYS A 59 19.97 -21.92 11.79
N ASP A 60 19.64 -21.04 12.74
CA ASP A 60 18.83 -21.34 13.93
C ASP A 60 18.00 -20.11 14.29
N HIS A 61 16.69 -20.21 14.12
CA HIS A 61 15.74 -19.11 14.38
C HIS A 61 15.34 -18.97 15.85
N SER A 62 15.84 -19.80 16.76
CA SER A 62 15.47 -19.75 18.18
C SER A 62 15.87 -18.45 18.88
N TRP A 63 16.85 -17.70 18.33
CA TRP A 63 17.27 -16.43 18.88
C TRP A 63 16.14 -15.36 18.93
N VAL A 64 15.14 -15.45 18.05
CA VAL A 64 13.99 -14.52 18.09
C VAL A 64 12.99 -14.86 19.21
N ASP A 65 13.16 -15.97 19.93
CA ASP A 65 12.30 -16.35 21.07
C ASP A 65 12.41 -15.34 22.23
N VAL A 66 13.50 -14.59 22.30
CA VAL A 66 13.70 -13.50 23.26
C VAL A 66 12.60 -12.44 23.17
N PHE A 67 12.00 -12.22 21.99
CA PHE A 67 10.93 -11.25 21.80
C PHE A 67 9.59 -11.72 22.39
N GLY A 68 9.44 -12.98 22.76
CA GLY A 68 8.28 -13.53 23.46
C GLY A 68 7.48 -14.56 22.67
N GLU A 69 6.43 -15.06 23.33
CA GLU A 69 5.53 -16.06 22.75
C GLU A 69 4.74 -15.46 21.56
N ARG A 70 4.75 -16.16 20.44
CA ARG A 70 4.15 -15.71 19.17
C ARG A 70 2.80 -16.39 18.91
N VAL A 71 1.85 -15.62 18.39
CA VAL A 71 0.67 -16.14 17.72
C VAL A 71 1.08 -16.80 16.41
N MET A 72 1.97 -16.11 15.65
CA MET A 72 2.46 -16.57 14.36
C MET A 72 3.78 -15.88 14.03
N MET A 73 4.62 -16.55 13.29
CA MET A 73 5.80 -15.98 12.64
C MET A 73 5.79 -16.34 11.15
N GLN A 74 6.25 -15.41 10.33
CA GLN A 74 6.45 -15.63 8.91
C GLN A 74 7.89 -15.21 8.55
N MET A 75 8.57 -16.06 7.80
CA MET A 75 9.89 -15.81 7.22
C MET A 75 9.75 -15.86 5.70
N PRO A 76 9.51 -14.71 5.03
CA PRO A 76 9.28 -14.67 3.58
C PRO A 76 10.38 -15.31 2.75
N GLU A 77 11.65 -15.17 3.17
CA GLU A 77 12.81 -15.72 2.47
C GLU A 77 12.90 -17.27 2.49
N GLU A 78 12.17 -17.92 3.38
CA GLU A 78 12.10 -19.39 3.42
C GLU A 78 10.89 -19.97 2.71
N LYS A 79 10.06 -19.12 2.11
CA LYS A 79 8.85 -19.57 1.44
C LYS A 79 9.13 -20.12 0.05
N VAL A 80 8.38 -21.18 -0.26
CA VAL A 80 8.28 -21.75 -1.61
C VAL A 80 7.09 -21.14 -2.36
N LEU A 81 6.02 -20.74 -1.61
CA LEU A 81 4.81 -20.16 -2.22
C LEU A 81 4.24 -19.04 -1.32
N PRO A 82 4.21 -17.80 -1.78
CA PRO A 82 4.95 -17.29 -2.95
C PRO A 82 6.46 -17.48 -2.74
N PRO A 83 7.25 -17.59 -3.80
CA PRO A 83 8.69 -17.74 -3.64
C PRO A 83 9.30 -16.49 -3.00
N ALA A 84 10.43 -16.70 -2.31
CA ALA A 84 11.26 -15.62 -1.78
C ALA A 84 11.65 -14.63 -2.89
N ASP A 85 11.81 -13.36 -2.55
CA ASP A 85 12.23 -12.35 -3.52
C ASP A 85 13.74 -12.37 -3.79
N GLY A 86 14.53 -12.98 -2.90
CA GLY A 86 15.96 -13.18 -3.07
C GLY A 86 16.80 -11.90 -3.01
N HIS A 87 16.29 -10.83 -2.37
CA HIS A 87 16.98 -9.54 -2.32
C HIS A 87 18.08 -9.44 -1.25
N GLY A 88 18.56 -10.57 -0.68
CA GLY A 88 19.66 -10.56 0.31
C GLY A 88 19.28 -10.07 1.71
N ARG A 89 18.04 -9.64 1.93
CA ARG A 89 17.48 -9.30 3.24
C ARG A 89 16.81 -10.52 3.85
N PHE A 90 16.71 -10.57 5.17
CA PHE A 90 15.99 -11.65 5.83
C PHE A 90 14.96 -11.11 6.83
N PRO A 91 13.67 -11.04 6.47
CA PRO A 91 12.62 -10.55 7.36
C PRO A 91 12.05 -11.65 8.26
N TYR A 92 11.85 -11.31 9.53
CA TYR A 92 11.05 -12.03 10.52
C TYR A 92 9.80 -11.20 10.83
N LEU A 93 8.63 -11.67 10.41
CA LEU A 93 7.35 -11.02 10.70
C LEU A 93 6.69 -11.74 11.87
N MET A 94 6.66 -11.11 13.04
CA MET A 94 6.31 -11.76 14.31
C MET A 94 5.10 -11.09 14.97
N GLN A 95 3.97 -11.79 15.04
CA GLN A 95 2.81 -11.39 15.82
C GLN A 95 2.87 -12.07 17.19
N PHE A 96 2.82 -11.29 18.28
CA PHE A 96 2.95 -11.83 19.64
C PHE A 96 1.59 -12.01 20.33
N MET A 97 1.56 -12.92 21.33
CA MET A 97 0.37 -13.25 22.12
C MET A 97 -0.17 -12.05 22.94
N ASP A 98 0.64 -11.05 23.19
CA ASP A 98 0.25 -9.82 23.90
C ASP A 98 -0.30 -8.72 22.97
N GLY A 99 -0.44 -9.02 21.68
CA GLY A 99 -1.00 -8.12 20.65
C GLY A 99 0.04 -7.25 19.94
N ASN A 100 1.28 -7.18 20.42
CA ASN A 100 2.35 -6.45 19.72
C ASN A 100 2.80 -7.21 18.46
N ARG A 101 3.38 -6.49 17.50
CA ARG A 101 3.99 -7.04 16.29
C ARG A 101 5.35 -6.41 16.03
N ILE A 102 6.33 -7.22 15.69
CA ILE A 102 7.62 -6.78 15.19
C ILE A 102 7.81 -7.35 13.78
N ASP A 103 8.08 -6.46 12.84
CA ASP A 103 8.56 -6.77 11.49
C ASP A 103 10.07 -6.45 11.50
N LEU A 104 10.88 -7.47 11.78
CA LEU A 104 12.33 -7.35 11.92
C LEU A 104 13.03 -7.82 10.65
N THR A 105 13.70 -6.91 9.98
CA THR A 105 14.51 -7.22 8.80
C THR A 105 15.97 -7.22 9.14
N LEU A 106 16.67 -8.30 8.81
CA LEU A 106 18.12 -8.38 8.87
C LEU A 106 18.73 -7.94 7.54
N ILE A 107 19.80 -7.12 7.60
CA ILE A 107 20.59 -6.70 6.45
C ILE A 107 22.06 -6.98 6.77
N PRO A 108 22.81 -7.70 5.89
CA PRO A 108 24.24 -7.87 6.06
C PRO A 108 24.97 -6.54 6.05
N ALA A 109 25.90 -6.34 6.98
CA ALA A 109 26.66 -5.09 7.09
C ALA A 109 27.53 -4.83 5.84
N GLU A 110 28.04 -5.89 5.23
CA GLU A 110 28.83 -5.85 4.00
C GLU A 110 28.05 -5.47 2.75
N GLU A 111 26.73 -5.67 2.75
CA GLU A 111 25.82 -5.36 1.63
C GLU A 111 24.89 -4.17 1.97
N MET A 112 25.11 -3.51 3.10
CA MET A 112 24.23 -2.46 3.59
C MET A 112 24.01 -1.33 2.58
N ASP A 113 25.05 -0.89 1.88
CA ASP A 113 24.96 0.22 0.91
C ASP A 113 24.05 -0.11 -0.29
N GLU A 114 23.89 -1.40 -0.61
CA GLU A 114 23.03 -1.87 -1.70
C GLU A 114 21.62 -2.20 -1.22
N LEU A 115 21.49 -2.73 0.00
CA LEU A 115 20.24 -3.29 0.52
C LEU A 115 19.44 -2.32 1.39
N LEU A 116 20.09 -1.35 2.03
CA LEU A 116 19.41 -0.35 2.84
C LEU A 116 18.86 0.75 1.92
N GLU A 117 17.58 0.65 1.60
CA GLU A 117 16.91 1.69 0.83
C GLU A 117 16.74 2.97 1.68
N PRO A 118 17.11 4.14 1.14
CA PRO A 118 16.82 5.39 1.80
C PRO A 118 15.31 5.57 1.98
N ASP A 119 14.88 5.76 3.23
CA ASP A 119 13.48 6.02 3.58
C ASP A 119 13.41 7.24 4.50
N SER A 120 12.60 8.21 4.13
CA SER A 120 12.40 9.39 4.96
C SER A 120 11.72 9.11 6.30
N LEU A 121 11.08 7.95 6.46
CA LEU A 121 10.51 7.46 7.72
C LEU A 121 11.47 6.52 8.45
N SER A 122 12.75 6.91 8.57
CA SER A 122 13.78 6.15 9.29
C SER A 122 14.35 6.92 10.47
N VAL A 123 14.52 6.23 11.60
CA VAL A 123 15.17 6.76 12.82
C VAL A 123 16.28 5.81 13.24
N LEU A 124 17.51 6.32 13.32
CA LEU A 124 18.63 5.57 13.83
C LEU A 124 18.52 5.42 15.36
N LEU A 125 18.43 4.19 15.86
CA LEU A 125 18.28 3.89 17.28
C LEU A 125 19.59 3.44 17.95
N LEU A 126 20.45 2.76 17.20
CA LEU A 126 21.74 2.24 17.64
C LEU A 126 22.68 2.18 16.44
N ASP A 127 23.92 2.60 16.64
CA ASP A 127 25.01 2.42 15.68
C ASP A 127 26.31 2.20 16.46
N LYS A 128 26.79 0.95 16.53
CA LYS A 128 27.98 0.57 17.33
C LYS A 128 29.28 0.96 16.63
N ASP A 129 29.27 1.04 15.31
CA ASP A 129 30.48 1.22 14.50
C ASP A 129 30.50 2.54 13.70
N GLY A 130 29.43 3.35 13.79
CA GLY A 130 29.29 4.56 12.96
C GLY A 130 29.05 4.24 11.49
N LEU A 131 28.38 3.13 11.18
CA LEU A 131 28.15 2.65 9.82
C LEU A 131 27.13 3.50 9.05
N ILE A 132 26.06 3.92 9.73
CA ILE A 132 24.92 4.61 9.10
C ILE A 132 25.18 6.12 9.00
N GLY A 133 25.95 6.67 9.93
CA GLY A 133 26.17 8.11 9.99
C GLY A 133 24.92 8.90 10.38
N TYR A 134 24.75 10.10 9.78
CA TYR A 134 23.65 10.98 10.10
C TYR A 134 22.41 10.65 9.25
N LEU A 135 21.30 10.33 9.90
CA LEU A 135 19.98 10.33 9.27
C LEU A 135 19.26 11.66 9.57
N PRO A 136 18.65 12.32 8.58
CA PRO A 136 17.82 13.50 8.82
C PRO A 136 16.62 13.13 9.69
N PRO A 137 15.98 14.10 10.38
CA PRO A 137 14.74 13.85 11.10
C PRO A 137 13.69 13.17 10.22
N ALA A 138 13.04 12.14 10.76
CA ALA A 138 12.03 11.39 10.03
C ALA A 138 10.87 12.28 9.59
N SER A 139 10.44 12.09 8.34
CA SER A 139 9.33 12.81 7.74
C SER A 139 8.64 11.96 6.68
N ASP A 140 7.39 12.24 6.37
CA ASP A 140 6.62 11.54 5.36
C ASP A 140 6.81 12.07 3.93
N ARG A 141 7.87 12.84 3.66
CA ARG A 141 8.12 13.51 2.37
C ARG A 141 8.13 12.57 1.16
N ASP A 142 8.63 11.33 1.33
CA ASP A 142 8.72 10.35 0.26
C ASP A 142 7.37 9.67 -0.02
N TYR A 143 6.39 9.88 0.85
CA TYR A 143 5.04 9.31 0.82
C TYR A 143 3.96 10.33 0.45
N LEU A 144 4.34 11.56 0.15
CA LEU A 144 3.40 12.59 -0.28
C LEU A 144 2.80 12.23 -1.64
N ILE A 145 1.54 12.62 -1.84
CA ILE A 145 0.89 12.49 -3.13
C ILE A 145 1.71 13.24 -4.18
N LYS A 146 2.13 12.54 -5.22
CA LYS A 146 2.91 13.14 -6.31
C LYS A 146 1.99 13.86 -7.29
N LYS A 147 2.39 15.09 -7.66
CA LYS A 147 1.67 15.86 -8.69
C LYS A 147 1.89 15.19 -10.05
N PRO A 148 0.83 14.80 -10.76
CA PRO A 148 0.98 14.21 -12.07
C PRO A 148 1.41 15.23 -13.12
N ASP A 149 2.04 14.74 -14.19
CA ASP A 149 2.14 15.49 -15.43
C ASP A 149 0.94 15.20 -16.34
N ALA A 150 0.89 15.87 -17.51
CA ALA A 150 -0.24 15.72 -18.44
C ALA A 150 -0.31 14.31 -19.07
N GLN A 151 0.83 13.66 -19.25
CA GLN A 151 0.88 12.31 -19.82
C GLN A 151 0.41 11.27 -18.78
N GLU A 152 0.88 11.36 -17.55
CA GLU A 152 0.44 10.50 -16.43
C GLU A 152 -1.07 10.60 -16.23
N PHE A 153 -1.63 11.81 -16.31
CA PHE A 153 -3.07 12.01 -16.23
C PHE A 153 -3.82 11.36 -17.40
N ALA A 154 -3.34 11.55 -18.63
CA ALA A 154 -3.96 10.96 -19.81
C ALA A 154 -3.90 9.43 -19.78
N ASP A 155 -2.77 8.85 -19.39
CA ASP A 155 -2.58 7.41 -19.26
C ASP A 155 -3.50 6.82 -18.19
N LEU A 156 -3.65 7.46 -17.05
CA LEU A 156 -4.56 7.03 -15.99
C LEU A 156 -6.02 7.06 -16.45
N CYS A 157 -6.43 8.11 -17.18
CA CYS A 157 -7.78 8.19 -17.75
C CYS A 157 -8.00 7.09 -18.79
N ASN A 158 -7.04 6.83 -19.67
CA ASN A 158 -7.12 5.78 -20.65
C ASN A 158 -7.24 4.40 -20.01
N GLU A 159 -6.39 4.08 -19.01
CA GLU A 159 -6.44 2.81 -18.28
C GLU A 159 -7.80 2.61 -17.59
N PHE A 160 -8.30 3.64 -16.91
CA PHE A 160 -9.61 3.55 -16.27
C PHE A 160 -10.70 3.11 -17.25
N TRP A 161 -10.84 3.82 -18.35
CA TRP A 161 -11.89 3.55 -19.32
C TRP A 161 -11.67 2.23 -20.06
N TRP A 162 -10.43 1.87 -20.34
CA TRP A 162 -10.09 0.59 -20.95
C TRP A 162 -10.49 -0.61 -20.08
N ILE A 163 -10.16 -0.55 -18.81
CA ILE A 163 -10.45 -1.64 -17.87
C ILE A 163 -11.95 -1.82 -17.62
N THR A 164 -12.74 -0.74 -17.62
CA THR A 164 -14.21 -0.87 -17.49
C THR A 164 -14.82 -1.74 -18.59
N MET A 165 -14.28 -1.71 -19.81
CA MET A 165 -14.74 -2.60 -20.89
C MET A 165 -14.41 -4.07 -20.61
N ASN A 166 -13.27 -4.37 -19.98
CA ASN A 166 -12.94 -5.74 -19.59
C ASN A 166 -13.84 -6.22 -18.44
N ILE A 167 -14.13 -5.36 -17.46
CA ILE A 167 -15.11 -5.65 -16.39
C ILE A 167 -16.47 -6.00 -17.03
N SER A 168 -16.95 -5.19 -17.97
CA SER A 168 -18.24 -5.40 -18.62
C SER A 168 -18.35 -6.75 -19.35
N LYS A 169 -17.28 -7.17 -20.04
CA LYS A 169 -17.21 -8.49 -20.70
C LYS A 169 -17.31 -9.63 -19.67
N GLY A 170 -16.57 -9.52 -18.57
CA GLY A 170 -16.61 -10.49 -17.47
C GLY A 170 -18.01 -10.58 -16.84
N LEU A 171 -18.66 -9.44 -16.63
CA LEU A 171 -20.03 -9.39 -16.07
C LEU A 171 -21.05 -10.01 -17.04
N TRP A 172 -20.98 -9.70 -18.33
CA TRP A 172 -21.86 -10.28 -19.33
C TRP A 172 -21.71 -11.80 -19.44
N ARG A 173 -20.45 -12.31 -19.39
CA ARG A 173 -20.14 -13.75 -19.38
C ARG A 173 -20.44 -14.43 -18.07
N ARG A 174 -20.79 -13.69 -17.03
CA ARG A 174 -20.98 -14.15 -15.65
C ARG A 174 -19.70 -14.78 -15.05
N GLU A 175 -18.56 -14.25 -15.45
CA GLU A 175 -17.23 -14.64 -14.97
C GLU A 175 -16.86 -13.78 -13.73
N LEU A 176 -17.48 -14.07 -12.58
CA LEU A 176 -17.40 -13.25 -11.37
C LEU A 176 -15.94 -12.96 -10.95
N THR A 177 -15.12 -14.00 -10.86
CA THR A 177 -13.73 -13.86 -10.38
C THR A 177 -12.89 -13.00 -11.31
N TYR A 178 -13.06 -13.12 -12.64
CA TYR A 178 -12.39 -12.29 -13.61
C TYR A 178 -12.86 -10.83 -13.54
N ALA A 179 -14.18 -10.62 -13.52
CA ALA A 179 -14.75 -9.28 -13.44
C ALA A 179 -14.28 -8.54 -12.18
N MET A 180 -14.31 -9.22 -11.02
CA MET A 180 -13.87 -8.64 -9.75
C MET A 180 -12.35 -8.45 -9.67
N PHE A 181 -11.55 -9.30 -10.30
CA PHE A 181 -10.11 -9.05 -10.43
C PHE A 181 -9.83 -7.74 -11.17
N MET A 182 -10.46 -7.54 -12.34
CA MET A 182 -10.32 -6.30 -13.12
C MET A 182 -10.85 -5.09 -12.34
N TYR A 183 -11.97 -5.27 -11.64
CA TYR A 183 -12.62 -4.22 -10.86
C TYR A 183 -11.75 -3.78 -9.65
N GLU A 184 -11.37 -4.75 -8.79
CA GLU A 184 -10.77 -4.46 -7.48
C GLU A 184 -9.25 -4.36 -7.54
N GLN A 185 -8.58 -5.19 -8.35
CA GLN A 185 -7.12 -5.18 -8.38
C GLN A 185 -6.55 -4.12 -9.34
N ILE A 186 -7.29 -3.74 -10.36
CA ILE A 186 -6.81 -2.78 -11.36
C ILE A 186 -7.60 -1.47 -11.26
N ASN A 187 -8.89 -1.48 -11.58
CA ASN A 187 -9.65 -0.22 -11.75
C ASN A 187 -9.85 0.55 -10.45
N ARG A 188 -9.97 -0.15 -9.31
CA ARG A 188 -10.03 0.50 -8.00
C ARG A 188 -8.75 1.26 -7.68
N ASN A 189 -7.58 0.71 -7.98
CA ASN A 189 -6.32 1.40 -7.76
C ASN A 189 -6.20 2.65 -8.63
N VAL A 190 -6.67 2.59 -9.88
CA VAL A 190 -6.74 3.76 -10.77
C VAL A 190 -7.67 4.85 -10.20
N LEU A 191 -8.84 4.47 -9.67
CA LEU A 191 -9.74 5.41 -9.00
C LEU A 191 -9.10 6.02 -7.75
N ILE A 192 -8.43 5.21 -6.91
CA ILE A 192 -7.74 5.69 -5.71
C ILE A 192 -6.69 6.73 -6.10
N THR A 193 -5.85 6.46 -7.11
CA THR A 193 -4.85 7.43 -7.61
C THR A 193 -5.51 8.74 -8.05
N MET A 194 -6.63 8.68 -8.77
CA MET A 194 -7.36 9.89 -9.18
C MET A 194 -7.91 10.68 -7.96
N LEU A 195 -8.37 9.98 -6.91
CA LEU A 195 -8.81 10.61 -5.66
C LEU A 195 -7.63 11.20 -4.87
N GLU A 196 -6.47 10.55 -4.91
CA GLU A 196 -5.23 11.11 -4.34
C GLU A 196 -4.87 12.42 -5.04
N TRP A 197 -4.91 12.49 -6.37
CA TRP A 197 -4.68 13.73 -7.10
C TRP A 197 -5.71 14.82 -6.75
N LYS A 198 -6.98 14.44 -6.52
CA LYS A 198 -8.00 15.37 -6.03
C LYS A 198 -7.63 15.95 -4.66
N VAL A 199 -7.11 15.14 -3.74
CA VAL A 199 -6.58 15.64 -2.46
C VAL A 199 -5.38 16.55 -2.73
N GLY A 200 -4.45 16.13 -3.58
CA GLY A 200 -3.25 16.88 -3.92
C GLY A 200 -3.54 18.29 -4.45
N ILE A 201 -4.51 18.46 -5.35
CA ILE A 201 -4.89 19.79 -5.88
C ILE A 201 -5.54 20.71 -4.82
N THR A 202 -6.06 20.13 -3.74
CA THR A 202 -6.68 20.87 -2.64
C THR A 202 -5.62 21.32 -1.62
N ASP A 203 -4.62 20.49 -1.34
CA ASP A 203 -3.61 20.67 -0.30
C ASP A 203 -2.20 20.96 -0.85
N ASP A 204 -2.11 21.37 -2.11
CA ASP A 204 -0.84 21.67 -2.82
C ASP A 204 0.18 20.52 -2.72
N PHE A 205 -0.31 19.28 -2.81
CA PHE A 205 0.48 18.03 -2.77
C PHE A 205 1.36 17.87 -1.50
N THR A 206 0.91 18.41 -0.38
CA THR A 206 1.62 18.37 0.91
C THR A 206 1.14 17.25 1.84
N LYS A 207 0.21 16.41 1.39
CA LYS A 207 -0.38 15.32 2.17
C LYS A 207 0.01 13.96 1.64
N SER A 208 0.02 12.99 2.54
CA SER A 208 0.11 11.57 2.20
C SER A 208 -1.26 10.92 2.36
N ALA A 209 -1.73 10.22 1.33
CA ALA A 209 -2.96 9.44 1.43
C ALA A 209 -2.79 8.13 2.23
N GLY A 210 -1.55 7.80 2.59
CA GLY A 210 -1.19 6.55 3.23
C GLY A 210 -1.30 5.34 2.30
N LYS A 211 -0.83 4.18 2.76
CA LYS A 211 -0.86 2.94 1.95
C LYS A 211 -2.29 2.63 1.52
N ALA A 212 -2.49 2.43 0.21
CA ALA A 212 -3.79 2.13 -0.43
C ALA A 212 -4.88 3.20 -0.16
N GLY A 213 -4.50 4.46 0.04
CA GLY A 213 -5.44 5.55 0.23
C GLY A 213 -6.15 5.56 1.59
N LYS A 214 -5.59 4.91 2.61
CA LYS A 214 -6.27 4.73 3.93
C LYS A 214 -6.63 6.03 4.66
N TYR A 215 -6.02 7.17 4.28
CA TYR A 215 -6.32 8.49 4.84
C TYR A 215 -7.22 9.34 3.94
N LEU A 216 -7.67 8.84 2.80
CA LEU A 216 -8.60 9.56 1.92
C LEU A 216 -9.88 10.04 2.62
N PRO A 217 -10.52 9.26 3.54
CA PRO A 217 -11.71 9.74 4.26
C PRO A 217 -11.46 10.98 5.12
N ASP A 218 -10.22 11.20 5.57
CA ASP A 218 -9.88 12.38 6.37
C ASP A 218 -9.72 13.66 5.53
N PHE A 219 -9.52 13.52 4.20
CA PHE A 219 -9.23 14.63 3.28
C PHE A 219 -10.34 14.91 2.27
N LEU A 220 -11.13 13.91 1.92
CA LEU A 220 -12.21 14.05 0.97
C LEU A 220 -13.48 14.61 1.64
N HIS A 221 -14.27 15.39 0.88
CA HIS A 221 -15.60 15.75 1.33
C HIS A 221 -16.47 14.50 1.52
N ALA A 222 -17.35 14.51 2.52
CA ALA A 222 -18.19 13.36 2.89
C ALA A 222 -18.96 12.79 1.69
N GLU A 223 -19.53 13.61 0.82
CA GLU A 223 -20.27 13.19 -0.37
C GLU A 223 -19.40 12.39 -1.37
N VAL A 224 -18.11 12.76 -1.50
CA VAL A 224 -17.16 12.06 -2.39
C VAL A 224 -16.79 10.71 -1.77
N TRP A 225 -16.58 10.68 -0.45
CA TRP A 225 -16.28 9.46 0.28
C TRP A 225 -17.47 8.48 0.26
N GLU A 226 -18.68 8.93 0.53
CA GLU A 226 -19.90 8.12 0.44
C GLU A 226 -20.12 7.57 -0.98
N GLN A 227 -19.82 8.36 -2.01
CA GLN A 227 -19.87 7.88 -3.39
C GLN A 227 -18.78 6.82 -3.65
N PHE A 228 -17.57 6.99 -3.09
CA PHE A 228 -16.52 5.99 -3.16
C PHE A 228 -16.92 4.68 -2.45
N GLU A 229 -17.48 4.75 -1.24
CA GLU A 229 -18.02 3.58 -0.54
C GLU A 229 -19.09 2.85 -1.35
N SER A 230 -19.95 3.60 -2.06
CA SER A 230 -20.98 3.04 -2.95
C SER A 230 -20.42 2.35 -4.20
N THR A 231 -19.12 2.43 -4.45
CA THR A 231 -18.45 1.64 -5.50
C THR A 231 -18.13 0.21 -5.05
N TYR A 232 -18.21 -0.11 -3.76
CA TYR A 232 -18.08 -1.48 -3.29
C TYR A 232 -19.40 -2.24 -3.46
N SER A 233 -19.33 -3.48 -3.92
CA SER A 233 -20.50 -4.30 -4.23
C SER A 233 -20.39 -5.68 -3.56
N ASP A 234 -21.52 -6.33 -3.39
CA ASP A 234 -21.57 -7.77 -3.15
C ASP A 234 -21.38 -8.57 -4.47
N ALA A 235 -21.58 -9.89 -4.41
CA ALA A 235 -21.40 -10.77 -5.57
C ALA A 235 -22.61 -10.83 -6.54
N ASP A 236 -23.65 -10.03 -6.32
CA ASP A 236 -24.77 -9.94 -7.28
C ASP A 236 -24.36 -9.15 -8.51
N PHE A 237 -24.55 -9.72 -9.69
CA PHE A 237 -24.13 -9.10 -10.95
C PHE A 237 -24.81 -7.76 -11.23
N ASN A 238 -26.07 -7.59 -10.81
CA ASN A 238 -26.75 -6.31 -10.99
C ASN A 238 -26.15 -5.24 -10.07
N HIS A 239 -25.85 -5.60 -8.81
CA HIS A 239 -25.21 -4.69 -7.89
C HIS A 239 -23.79 -4.32 -8.37
N ILE A 240 -23.03 -5.27 -8.92
CA ILE A 240 -21.71 -4.97 -9.50
C ILE A 240 -21.85 -4.00 -10.68
N TRP A 241 -22.86 -4.17 -11.57
CA TRP A 241 -23.11 -3.22 -12.64
C TRP A 241 -23.44 -1.82 -12.12
N GLU A 242 -24.25 -1.71 -11.08
CA GLU A 242 -24.59 -0.42 -10.47
C GLU A 242 -23.39 0.25 -9.83
N SER A 243 -22.60 -0.51 -9.07
CA SER A 243 -21.37 -0.01 -8.48
C SER A 243 -20.34 0.42 -9.55
N LEU A 244 -20.25 -0.29 -10.68
CA LEU A 244 -19.40 0.10 -11.81
C LEU A 244 -19.82 1.45 -12.41
N PHE A 245 -21.13 1.68 -12.61
CA PHE A 245 -21.58 2.99 -13.09
C PHE A 245 -21.38 4.10 -12.06
N THR A 246 -21.50 3.79 -10.77
CA THR A 246 -21.15 4.72 -9.70
C THR A 246 -19.67 5.05 -9.74
N MET A 247 -18.81 4.06 -9.92
CA MET A 247 -17.35 4.23 -10.06
C MET A 247 -17.02 5.12 -11.28
N CYS A 248 -17.64 4.85 -12.45
CA CYS A 248 -17.47 5.69 -13.64
C CYS A 248 -17.89 7.15 -13.40
N SER A 249 -18.99 7.35 -12.68
CA SER A 249 -19.49 8.70 -12.35
C SER A 249 -18.53 9.45 -11.42
N LEU A 250 -18.04 8.77 -10.38
CA LEU A 250 -17.09 9.34 -9.44
C LEU A 250 -15.76 9.68 -10.13
N PHE A 251 -15.22 8.74 -10.91
CA PHE A 251 -13.97 8.94 -11.65
C PHE A 251 -14.09 10.17 -12.59
N ARG A 252 -15.15 10.23 -13.40
CA ARG A 252 -15.39 11.36 -14.31
C ARG A 252 -15.38 12.69 -13.59
N LYS A 253 -16.19 12.82 -12.53
CA LYS A 253 -16.28 14.08 -11.76
C LYS A 253 -14.93 14.48 -11.22
N THR A 254 -14.20 13.53 -10.62
CA THR A 254 -12.89 13.77 -10.04
C THR A 254 -11.87 14.14 -11.10
N ALA A 255 -11.81 13.37 -12.20
CA ALA A 255 -10.85 13.61 -13.27
C ALA A 255 -11.07 14.96 -13.99
N VAL A 256 -12.32 15.36 -14.21
CA VAL A 256 -12.63 16.68 -14.79
C VAL A 256 -12.14 17.79 -13.85
N GLU A 257 -12.38 17.69 -12.56
CA GLU A 257 -11.93 18.68 -11.58
C GLU A 257 -10.39 18.77 -11.51
N VAL A 258 -9.70 17.60 -11.53
CA VAL A 258 -8.24 17.55 -11.57
C VAL A 258 -7.70 18.17 -12.87
N ALA A 259 -8.30 17.83 -14.02
CA ALA A 259 -7.92 18.39 -15.31
C ALA A 259 -8.06 19.92 -15.34
N GLU A 260 -9.19 20.45 -14.88
CA GLU A 260 -9.42 21.91 -14.83
C GLU A 260 -8.39 22.62 -13.94
N LYS A 261 -8.07 22.04 -12.78
CA LYS A 261 -7.12 22.65 -11.83
C LYS A 261 -5.67 22.59 -12.30
N LEU A 262 -5.27 21.55 -13.01
CA LEU A 262 -3.90 21.35 -13.48
C LEU A 262 -3.67 21.82 -14.92
N GLY A 263 -4.74 22.22 -15.64
CA GLY A 263 -4.67 22.66 -17.04
C GLY A 263 -4.47 21.48 -18.01
N PHE A 264 -5.04 20.31 -17.69
CA PHE A 264 -5.00 19.12 -18.54
C PHE A 264 -6.30 18.95 -19.34
N GLU A 265 -6.29 18.06 -20.32
CA GLU A 265 -7.47 17.72 -21.12
C GLU A 265 -8.08 16.40 -20.67
N TYR A 266 -9.37 16.43 -20.28
CA TYR A 266 -10.11 15.20 -19.99
C TYR A 266 -10.65 14.57 -21.28
N PRO A 267 -10.55 13.23 -21.50
CA PRO A 267 -10.95 12.56 -22.73
C PRO A 267 -12.49 12.33 -22.81
N PHE A 268 -13.28 13.41 -22.96
CA PHE A 268 -14.74 13.36 -22.98
C PHE A 268 -15.32 12.43 -24.04
N GLU A 269 -14.71 12.33 -25.23
CA GLU A 269 -15.21 11.48 -26.31
C GLU A 269 -15.01 9.99 -26.00
N ASP A 270 -13.88 9.62 -25.39
CA ASP A 270 -13.64 8.23 -24.99
C ASP A 270 -14.57 7.83 -23.85
N ASP A 271 -14.72 8.66 -22.84
CA ASP A 271 -15.69 8.44 -21.75
C ASP A 271 -17.10 8.23 -22.30
N LYS A 272 -17.57 9.11 -23.19
CA LYS A 272 -18.90 9.01 -23.80
C LYS A 272 -19.09 7.70 -24.57
N ARG A 273 -18.10 7.31 -25.38
CA ARG A 273 -18.13 6.08 -26.17
C ARG A 273 -18.11 4.84 -25.30
N VAL A 274 -17.21 4.82 -24.30
CA VAL A 274 -17.10 3.69 -23.38
C VAL A 274 -18.35 3.58 -22.50
N THR A 275 -18.87 4.69 -21.98
CA THR A 275 -20.12 4.68 -21.20
C THR A 275 -21.30 4.15 -22.05
N ALA A 276 -21.41 4.51 -23.32
CA ALA A 276 -22.42 3.97 -24.22
C ALA A 276 -22.23 2.47 -24.45
N PHE A 277 -21.00 2.01 -24.65
CA PHE A 277 -20.66 0.59 -24.77
C PHE A 277 -21.05 -0.21 -23.52
N LEU A 278 -20.71 0.27 -22.33
CA LEU A 278 -21.07 -0.38 -21.06
C LEU A 278 -22.59 -0.54 -20.90
N LYS A 279 -23.36 0.52 -21.21
CA LYS A 279 -24.83 0.48 -21.17
C LYS A 279 -25.38 -0.52 -22.15
N HIS A 280 -24.80 -0.62 -23.33
CA HIS A 280 -25.19 -1.58 -24.35
C HIS A 280 -24.90 -3.02 -23.90
N VAL A 281 -23.71 -3.30 -23.42
CA VAL A 281 -23.30 -4.64 -22.92
C VAL A 281 -24.18 -5.09 -21.75
N ARG A 282 -24.59 -4.18 -20.86
CA ARG A 282 -25.46 -4.50 -19.72
C ARG A 282 -26.79 -5.09 -20.11
N ILE A 283 -27.37 -4.64 -21.25
CA ILE A 283 -28.69 -5.07 -21.73
C ILE A 283 -28.61 -6.12 -22.84
N LEU A 284 -27.39 -6.51 -23.25
CA LEU A 284 -27.17 -7.49 -24.30
C LEU A 284 -27.67 -8.87 -23.84
N PRO A 285 -28.53 -9.58 -24.64
CA PRO A 285 -28.98 -10.91 -24.28
C PRO A 285 -27.83 -11.90 -24.09
N ALA A 286 -27.98 -12.85 -23.16
CA ALA A 286 -26.95 -13.83 -22.84
C ALA A 286 -26.58 -14.76 -24.01
N ASP A 287 -27.48 -14.90 -25.00
CA ASP A 287 -27.31 -15.69 -26.21
C ASP A 287 -26.96 -14.85 -27.44
N ALA A 288 -26.60 -13.57 -27.27
CA ALA A 288 -26.22 -12.69 -28.35
C ALA A 288 -25.04 -13.27 -29.15
N SER A 289 -25.18 -13.31 -30.48
CA SER A 289 -24.16 -13.79 -31.42
C SER A 289 -23.25 -12.68 -31.96
N SER A 290 -23.60 -11.43 -31.71
CA SER A 290 -22.80 -10.25 -32.04
C SER A 290 -22.98 -9.18 -30.97
N ILE A 291 -22.06 -8.21 -30.90
CA ILE A 291 -22.14 -7.09 -29.94
C ILE A 291 -23.14 -6.03 -30.48
N TYR A 292 -23.18 -5.82 -31.78
CA TYR A 292 -24.05 -4.90 -32.48
C TYR A 292 -24.78 -5.61 -33.62
#